data_f6a252d5c35c1a9e5d18f01bd2e40abb
#
_entry.id   f6a252d5c35c1a9e5d18f01bd2e40abb
#
_cell.length_a   1.000
_cell.length_b   1.000
_cell.length_c   1.000
_cell.angle_alpha   90.00
_cell.angle_beta   90.00
_cell.angle_gamma   90.00
#
_symmetry.space_group_name_H-M   'P 1'
#
loop_
_entity.id
_entity.type
_entity.pdbx_description
1 polymer ?
#
loop_
_entity_poly.entity_id
_entity_poly.type
_entity_poly.pdbx_seq_one_letter_code
_entity_poly.pdbx_strand_id
1 'polypeptide(L)'
;MAGQQCGGEGQMIVSPADTALLARTCPDLEDWPLRWQYEAADLAPGSAIVAAFKPFLLGLLRRKVSKTTLNRDLRNLWQVGGELIRRRHAGPDLAQLPIDELIAQLIEANGGPLIWPRISETEQNAIDTTCRKLHRFLNHSTPTK
;
A
#
# COMPACT_ATOMS: atom_id res chain seq x y z
N MET A 1 24.27 -16.52 1.67
CA MET A 1 23.91 -16.43 1.81
C MET A 1 23.13 -16.28 1.90
N ALA A 2 23.08 -15.96 1.92
CA ALA A 2 22.36 -15.83 1.99
C ALA A 2 21.53 -15.49 2.17
N GLY A 3 21.43 -15.19 2.18
CA GLY A 3 20.67 -14.95 2.34
C GLY A 3 19.94 -14.75 2.50
N GLN A 4 20.02 -14.84 2.44
CA GLN A 4 19.34 -14.81 2.56
C GLN A 4 18.50 -14.86 2.96
N GLN A 5 18.49 -14.95 3.16
CA GLN A 5 17.62 -15.13 3.49
C GLN A 5 17.03 -14.92 4.11
N CYS A 6 17.25 -14.57 4.33
CA CYS A 6 16.64 -14.41 4.88
C CYS A 6 15.81 -14.26 5.21
N GLY A 7 16.30 -14.08 5.41
CA GLY A 7 15.25 -13.69 6.18
C GLY A 7 13.99 -14.01 5.69
N GLY A 8 13.79 -14.51 5.03
CA GLY A 8 12.50 -14.73 4.52
C GLY A 8 11.52 -15.36 5.41
N GLU A 9 11.86 -15.61 6.62
CA GLU A 9 10.90 -16.30 7.42
C GLU A 9 9.65 -15.51 7.56
N GLY A 10 8.51 -16.14 7.40
CA GLY A 10 7.24 -15.51 7.47
C GLY A 10 6.94 -14.56 6.36
N GLN A 11 7.84 -14.38 5.44
CA GLN A 11 7.65 -13.40 4.39
C GLN A 11 7.31 -14.05 3.08
N MET A 12 6.58 -13.31 2.28
CA MET A 12 6.24 -13.75 0.95
C MET A 12 7.50 -13.69 0.08
N ILE A 13 7.80 -14.78 -0.56
CA ILE A 13 8.93 -14.84 -1.46
C ILE A 13 8.50 -14.29 -2.81
N VAL A 14 9.22 -13.27 -3.27
CA VAL A 14 8.90 -12.62 -4.53
C VAL A 14 9.81 -13.16 -5.60
N SER A 15 9.24 -13.87 -6.55
CA SER A 15 9.99 -14.42 -7.66
C SER A 15 10.14 -13.37 -8.76
N PRO A 16 11.12 -13.55 -9.66
CA PRO A 16 11.19 -12.63 -10.81
C PRO A 16 9.93 -12.64 -11.66
N ALA A 17 9.24 -13.78 -11.74
CA ALA A 17 7.99 -13.86 -12.49
C ALA A 17 6.92 -13.01 -11.83
N ASP A 18 6.85 -13.02 -10.51
CA ASP A 18 5.89 -12.19 -9.79
C ASP A 18 6.16 -10.71 -10.01
N THR A 19 7.42 -10.33 -9.94
CA THR A 19 7.81 -8.94 -10.15
C THR A 19 7.46 -8.50 -11.57
N ALA A 20 7.72 -9.34 -12.55
CA ALA A 20 7.41 -9.01 -13.94
C ALA A 20 5.90 -8.91 -14.16
N LEU A 21 5.14 -9.80 -13.53
CA LEU A 21 3.68 -9.75 -13.66
C LEU A 21 3.12 -8.47 -13.07
N LEU A 22 3.60 -8.08 -11.90
CA LEU A 22 3.14 -6.86 -11.27
C LEU A 22 3.51 -5.65 -12.13
N ALA A 23 4.71 -5.62 -12.70
CA ALA A 23 5.13 -4.52 -13.56
C ALA A 23 4.27 -4.42 -14.82
N ARG A 24 3.84 -5.56 -15.36
CA ARG A 24 2.94 -5.54 -16.53
C ARG A 24 1.54 -5.12 -16.15
N THR A 25 1.10 -5.50 -14.95
CA THR A 25 -0.25 -5.19 -14.50
C THR A 25 -0.39 -3.73 -14.12
N CYS A 26 0.63 -3.18 -13.49
CA CYS A 26 0.61 -1.77 -13.07
C CYS A 26 1.96 -1.14 -13.43
N PRO A 27 2.13 -0.75 -14.70
CA PRO A 27 3.43 -0.26 -15.15
C PRO A 27 3.89 1.02 -14.45
N ASP A 28 2.95 1.80 -13.92
CA ASP A 28 3.29 3.08 -13.30
C ASP A 28 3.48 2.98 -11.79
N LEU A 29 3.44 1.76 -11.22
CA LEU A 29 3.54 1.62 -9.77
C LEU A 29 4.80 2.26 -9.20
N GLU A 30 5.92 2.08 -9.88
CA GLU A 30 7.19 2.64 -9.40
C GLU A 30 7.24 4.16 -9.53
N ASP A 31 6.33 4.73 -10.30
CA ASP A 31 6.25 6.18 -10.48
C ASP A 31 5.30 6.84 -9.48
N TRP A 32 4.56 6.05 -8.72
CA TRP A 32 3.60 6.61 -7.77
C TRP A 32 4.24 7.64 -6.83
N PRO A 33 5.44 7.38 -6.26
CA PRO A 33 6.03 8.39 -5.36
C PRO A 33 6.24 9.73 -6.04
N LEU A 34 6.61 9.73 -7.32
CA LEU A 34 6.76 10.99 -8.06
C LEU A 34 5.45 11.73 -8.17
N ARG A 35 4.36 11.00 -8.36
CA ARG A 35 3.06 11.63 -8.52
C ARG A 35 2.48 12.14 -7.22
N TRP A 36 2.86 11.52 -6.11
CA TRP A 36 2.37 11.91 -4.79
C TRP A 36 3.14 13.06 -4.18
N GLN A 37 4.35 13.35 -4.68
CA GLN A 37 5.25 14.27 -3.99
C GLN A 37 4.75 15.70 -4.06
N TYR A 38 4.92 16.41 -2.97
CA TYR A 38 4.86 17.86 -2.94
C TYR A 38 6.26 18.44 -3.01
N GLU A 39 7.25 17.69 -2.54
CA GLU A 39 8.64 18.10 -2.56
C GLU A 39 9.50 16.85 -2.67
N ALA A 40 10.78 17.06 -2.98
CA ALA A 40 11.68 15.92 -3.22
C ALA A 40 11.83 15.01 -2.02
N ALA A 41 11.70 15.54 -0.81
CA ALA A 41 11.81 14.74 0.41
C ALA A 41 10.70 13.71 0.52
N ASP A 42 9.61 13.85 -0.23
CA ASP A 42 8.50 12.91 -0.19
C ASP A 42 8.80 11.63 -0.97
N LEU A 43 9.85 11.61 -1.78
CA LEU A 43 10.12 10.43 -2.60
C LEU A 43 10.44 9.21 -1.76
N ALA A 44 11.26 9.36 -0.71
CA ALA A 44 11.62 8.22 0.13
C ALA A 44 10.42 7.65 0.87
N PRO A 45 9.59 8.46 1.56
CA PRO A 45 8.39 7.90 2.16
C PRO A 45 7.40 7.34 1.12
N GLY A 46 7.29 7.97 -0.04
CA GLY A 46 6.44 7.43 -1.09
C GLY A 46 6.89 6.07 -1.55
N SER A 47 8.19 5.89 -1.72
CA SER A 47 8.73 4.59 -2.10
C SER A 47 8.50 3.55 -1.02
N ALA A 48 8.59 3.94 0.24
CA ALA A 48 8.31 3.02 1.35
C ALA A 48 6.85 2.60 1.36
N ILE A 49 5.94 3.52 1.02
CA ILE A 49 4.52 3.18 0.93
C ILE A 49 4.28 2.17 -0.20
N VAL A 50 4.87 2.39 -1.37
CA VAL A 50 4.74 1.45 -2.47
C VAL A 50 5.29 0.08 -2.06
N ALA A 51 6.45 0.06 -1.39
CA ALA A 51 7.04 -1.19 -0.94
C ALA A 51 6.11 -1.93 0.04
N ALA A 52 5.40 -1.19 0.88
CA ALA A 52 4.46 -1.79 1.81
C ALA A 52 3.24 -2.37 1.10
N PHE A 53 2.82 -1.78 -0.02
CA PHE A 53 1.66 -2.25 -0.76
C PHE A 53 1.96 -3.45 -1.65
N LYS A 54 3.22 -3.62 -2.07
CA LYS A 54 3.55 -4.64 -3.05
C LYS A 54 3.20 -6.07 -2.63
N PRO A 55 3.48 -6.50 -1.40
CA PRO A 55 3.10 -7.87 -1.03
C PRO A 55 1.60 -8.12 -1.13
N PHE A 56 0.80 -7.13 -0.77
CA PHE A 56 -0.66 -7.24 -0.88
C PHE A 56 -1.06 -7.41 -2.35
N LEU A 57 -0.49 -6.58 -3.23
CA LEU A 57 -0.80 -6.65 -4.66
C LEU A 57 -0.37 -7.98 -5.25
N LEU A 58 0.80 -8.48 -4.85
CA LEU A 58 1.24 -9.80 -5.30
C LEU A 58 0.30 -10.90 -4.82
N GLY A 59 -0.21 -10.74 -3.60
CA GLY A 59 -1.20 -11.68 -3.09
C GLY A 59 -2.47 -11.71 -3.93
N LEU A 60 -2.93 -10.54 -4.37
CA LEU A 60 -4.09 -10.48 -5.25
C LEU A 60 -3.82 -11.19 -6.56
N LEU A 61 -2.64 -10.98 -7.13
CA LEU A 61 -2.28 -11.64 -8.38
C LEU A 61 -2.21 -13.16 -8.22
N ARG A 62 -1.67 -13.61 -7.10
CA ARG A 62 -1.55 -15.05 -6.85
C ARG A 62 -2.91 -15.70 -6.66
N ARG A 63 -3.85 -14.99 -6.06
CA ARG A 63 -5.20 -15.50 -5.89
C ARG A 63 -6.04 -15.36 -7.14
N LYS A 64 -5.49 -14.71 -8.16
CA LYS A 64 -6.17 -14.55 -9.45
C LYS A 64 -7.53 -13.89 -9.32
N VAL A 65 -7.56 -12.80 -8.52
CA VAL A 65 -8.80 -12.03 -8.41
C VAL A 65 -9.16 -11.47 -9.77
N SER A 66 -10.43 -11.08 -9.95
CA SER A 66 -10.86 -10.55 -11.22
C SER A 66 -10.11 -9.28 -11.58
N LYS A 67 -10.03 -9.00 -12.86
CA LYS A 67 -9.38 -7.79 -13.33
C LYS A 67 -10.05 -6.53 -12.77
N THR A 68 -11.37 -6.58 -12.67
CA THR A 68 -12.12 -5.46 -12.11
C THR A 68 -11.74 -5.20 -10.66
N THR A 69 -11.64 -6.27 -9.87
CA THR A 69 -11.25 -6.15 -8.47
C THR A 69 -9.83 -5.63 -8.36
N LEU A 70 -8.92 -6.17 -9.16
CA LEU A 70 -7.52 -5.74 -9.11
C LEU A 70 -7.38 -4.27 -9.46
N ASN A 71 -8.04 -3.84 -10.53
CA ASN A 71 -7.94 -2.44 -10.96
C ASN A 71 -8.54 -1.50 -9.92
N ARG A 72 -9.64 -1.91 -9.29
CA ARG A 72 -10.25 -1.12 -8.25
C ARG A 72 -9.33 -0.97 -7.05
N ASP A 73 -8.72 -2.07 -6.62
CA ASP A 73 -7.82 -2.00 -5.48
C ASP A 73 -6.56 -1.18 -5.80
N LEU A 74 -6.05 -1.30 -7.03
CA LEU A 74 -4.91 -0.48 -7.44
C LEU A 74 -5.25 1.00 -7.39
N ARG A 75 -6.41 1.38 -7.90
CA ARG A 75 -6.81 2.78 -7.89
C ARG A 75 -7.01 3.29 -6.47
N ASN A 76 -7.61 2.46 -5.62
CA ASN A 76 -7.84 2.86 -4.25
C ASN A 76 -6.53 3.02 -3.49
N LEU A 77 -5.58 2.11 -3.70
CA LEU A 77 -4.27 2.22 -3.04
C LEU A 77 -3.51 3.44 -3.51
N TRP A 78 -3.64 3.78 -4.80
CA TRP A 78 -3.01 5.00 -5.31
C TRP A 78 -3.54 6.22 -4.56
N GLN A 79 -4.85 6.27 -4.33
CA GLN A 79 -5.43 7.38 -3.58
C GLN A 79 -5.01 7.37 -2.13
N VAL A 80 -4.97 6.20 -1.52
CA VAL A 80 -4.56 6.08 -0.12
C VAL A 80 -3.13 6.55 0.06
N GLY A 81 -2.23 6.11 -0.83
CA GLY A 81 -0.83 6.54 -0.73
C GLY A 81 -0.69 8.04 -0.82
N GLY A 82 -1.43 8.67 -1.74
CA GLY A 82 -1.40 10.11 -1.84
C GLY A 82 -1.89 10.79 -0.58
N GLU A 83 -2.93 10.22 0.04
CA GLU A 83 -3.45 10.78 1.27
C GLU A 83 -2.46 10.64 2.42
N LEU A 84 -1.73 9.52 2.46
CA LEU A 84 -0.71 9.34 3.49
C LEU A 84 0.37 10.42 3.38
N ILE A 85 0.81 10.71 2.17
CA ILE A 85 1.79 11.77 1.96
C ILE A 85 1.21 13.12 2.37
N ARG A 86 -0.03 13.38 2.00
CA ARG A 86 -0.67 14.64 2.37
C ARG A 86 -0.75 14.81 3.88
N ARG A 87 -1.08 13.73 4.59
CA ARG A 87 -1.19 13.80 6.05
C ARG A 87 0.14 14.04 6.73
N ARG A 88 1.22 13.55 6.13
CA ARG A 88 2.55 13.84 6.67
C ARG A 88 2.85 15.33 6.60
N HIS A 89 2.37 16.00 5.56
CA HIS A 89 2.57 17.45 5.46
C HIS A 89 1.65 18.23 6.40
N ALA A 90 0.49 17.66 6.70
CA ALA A 90 -0.48 18.36 7.54
C ALA A 90 -0.18 18.25 9.02
N GLY A 91 0.54 17.22 9.44
CA GLY A 91 0.81 16.99 10.85
C GLY A 91 2.25 16.59 11.12
N PRO A 92 2.97 17.39 11.89
CA PRO A 92 4.37 17.06 12.20
C PRO A 92 4.53 15.71 12.90
N ASP A 93 3.58 15.35 13.74
CA ASP A 93 3.65 14.06 14.41
C ASP A 93 3.64 12.91 13.44
N LEU A 94 2.78 13.01 12.41
CA LEU A 94 2.71 11.95 11.41
C LEU A 94 3.94 11.93 10.52
N ALA A 95 4.53 13.10 10.26
CA ALA A 95 5.71 13.18 9.43
C ALA A 95 6.91 12.48 10.04
N GLN A 96 6.92 12.30 11.35
CA GLN A 96 8.03 11.67 12.03
C GLN A 96 7.89 10.16 12.18
N LEU A 97 6.73 9.62 11.86
CA LEU A 97 6.50 8.19 12.00
C LEU A 97 7.18 7.40 10.89
N PRO A 98 7.75 6.23 11.22
CA PRO A 98 8.10 5.28 10.16
C PRO A 98 6.86 4.94 9.35
N ILE A 99 7.05 4.58 8.10
CA ILE A 99 5.92 4.37 7.20
C ILE A 99 5.02 3.24 7.68
N ASP A 100 5.59 2.15 8.22
CA ASP A 100 4.74 1.07 8.70
C ASP A 100 3.87 1.49 9.86
N GLU A 101 4.34 2.40 10.71
CA GLU A 101 3.52 2.92 11.80
C GLU A 101 2.48 3.90 11.30
N LEU A 102 2.83 4.69 10.30
CA LEU A 102 1.87 5.59 9.69
C LEU A 102 0.72 4.80 9.08
N ILE A 103 1.05 3.73 8.36
CA ILE A 103 0.03 2.87 7.79
C ILE A 103 -0.83 2.25 8.89
N ALA A 104 -0.20 1.79 9.97
CA ALA A 104 -0.94 1.18 11.06
C ALA A 104 -1.91 2.15 11.71
N GLN A 105 -1.55 3.42 11.77
CA GLN A 105 -2.45 4.42 12.36
C GLN A 105 -3.61 4.80 11.45
N LEU A 106 -3.39 4.82 10.15
CA LEU A 106 -4.39 5.35 9.24
C LEU A 106 -5.20 4.27 8.52
N ILE A 107 -4.71 3.04 8.50
CA ILE A 107 -5.43 1.93 7.87
C ILE A 107 -5.81 0.95 8.98
N GLU A 108 -7.10 0.85 9.23
CA GLU A 108 -7.62 0.13 10.38
C GLU A 108 -8.53 -1.01 9.94
N ALA A 109 -8.97 -1.77 10.92
CA ALA A 109 -9.83 -2.93 10.65
C ALA A 109 -11.13 -2.55 9.97
N ASN A 110 -11.61 -1.32 10.19
CA ASN A 110 -12.88 -0.88 9.64
C ASN A 110 -12.73 0.08 8.46
N GLY A 111 -11.53 0.41 8.06
CA GLY A 111 -11.38 1.26 6.88
C GLY A 111 -10.07 2.01 6.87
N GLY A 112 -9.97 2.96 5.95
CA GLY A 112 -8.77 3.77 5.76
C GLY A 112 -8.95 5.20 6.21
N PRO A 113 -8.03 6.07 5.80
CA PRO A 113 -8.13 7.48 6.17
C PRO A 113 -9.36 8.11 5.54
N LEU A 114 -9.96 9.04 6.27
CA LEU A 114 -11.15 9.73 5.78
C LEU A 114 -10.74 10.80 4.77
N ILE A 115 -11.15 10.61 3.54
CA ILE A 115 -10.88 11.57 2.47
C ILE A 115 -12.14 12.35 2.10
N TRP A 116 -13.32 11.70 2.26
CA TRP A 116 -14.60 12.37 2.06
C TRP A 116 -14.61 13.64 2.92
N PRO A 117 -15.11 14.77 2.47
CA PRO A 117 -15.90 14.95 1.24
C PRO A 117 -15.09 15.38 0.02
N ARG A 118 -13.77 15.29 0.05
CA ARG A 118 -12.99 15.62 -1.15
C ARG A 118 -13.20 14.58 -2.25
N ILE A 119 -13.67 13.41 -1.87
CA ILE A 119 -14.15 12.40 -2.81
C ILE A 119 -15.60 12.08 -2.42
N SER A 120 -16.28 11.33 -3.26
CA SER A 120 -17.65 10.96 -3.00
C SER A 120 -17.73 9.91 -1.89
N GLU A 121 -18.93 9.77 -1.31
CA GLU A 121 -19.17 8.72 -0.33
C GLU A 121 -18.92 7.34 -0.91
N THR A 122 -19.34 7.13 -2.15
CA THR A 122 -19.12 5.86 -2.82
C THR A 122 -17.65 5.55 -2.96
N GLU A 123 -16.87 6.56 -3.32
CA GLU A 123 -15.42 6.40 -3.44
C GLU A 123 -14.79 6.12 -2.08
N GLN A 124 -15.25 6.80 -1.03
CA GLN A 124 -14.73 6.57 0.30
C GLN A 124 -15.03 5.13 0.75
N ASN A 125 -16.25 4.65 0.46
CA ASN A 125 -16.61 3.28 0.82
C ASN A 125 -15.74 2.28 0.08
N ALA A 126 -15.42 2.55 -1.18
CA ALA A 126 -14.54 1.66 -1.95
C ALA A 126 -13.14 1.64 -1.37
N ILE A 127 -12.63 2.81 -0.99
CA ILE A 127 -11.32 2.90 -0.38
C ILE A 127 -11.31 2.15 0.95
N ASP A 128 -12.36 2.32 1.76
CA ASP A 128 -12.44 1.62 3.04
C ASP A 128 -12.44 0.11 2.84
N THR A 129 -13.10 -0.37 1.78
CA THR A 129 -13.12 -1.80 1.49
C THR A 129 -11.72 -2.32 1.17
N THR A 130 -10.98 -1.60 0.34
CA THR A 130 -9.60 -1.98 0.02
C THR A 130 -8.73 -1.91 1.26
N CYS A 131 -8.91 -0.88 2.09
CA CYS A 131 -8.10 -0.74 3.30
C CYS A 131 -8.39 -1.83 4.31
N ARG A 132 -9.64 -2.28 4.42
CA ARG A 132 -9.95 -3.42 5.29
C ARG A 132 -9.22 -4.67 4.83
N LYS A 133 -9.17 -4.89 3.52
CA LYS A 133 -8.44 -6.03 2.97
C LYS A 133 -6.95 -5.91 3.24
N LEU A 134 -6.39 -4.73 3.04
CA LEU A 134 -4.98 -4.50 3.29
C LEU A 134 -4.66 -4.69 4.78
N HIS A 135 -5.49 -4.14 5.64
CA HIS A 135 -5.29 -4.30 7.08
C HIS A 135 -5.26 -5.78 7.46
N ARG A 136 -6.21 -6.53 6.93
CA ARG A 136 -6.28 -7.96 7.22
C ARG A 136 -5.04 -8.68 6.72
N PHE A 137 -4.59 -8.33 5.51
CA PHE A 137 -3.39 -8.91 4.93
C PHE A 137 -2.16 -8.64 5.79
N LEU A 138 -1.98 -7.38 6.20
CA LEU A 138 -0.81 -6.99 6.99
C LEU A 138 -0.78 -7.69 8.32
N ASN A 139 -1.92 -7.85 8.94
CA ASN A 139 -1.99 -8.49 10.25
C ASN A 139 -1.88 -10.00 10.17
N HIS A 140 -2.31 -10.59 9.07
CA HIS A 140 -2.16 -12.03 8.89
C HIS A 140 -0.75 -12.41 8.46
N SER A 141 -0.05 -11.53 7.75
CA SER A 141 1.31 -11.84 7.33
C SER A 141 2.30 -11.70 8.46
N THR A 142 1.93 -11.01 9.51
CA THR A 142 2.82 -10.82 10.64
C THR A 142 2.74 -12.04 11.53
N PRO A 143 3.87 -12.68 11.85
CA PRO A 143 3.81 -13.81 12.76
C PRO A 143 3.26 -13.35 14.08
N THR A 144 2.31 -14.08 14.57
CA THR A 144 1.84 -13.76 15.87
C THR A 144 2.64 -14.50 16.85
N LYS A 145 2.80 -14.02 17.85
CA LYS A 145 3.59 -14.68 18.80
C LYS A 145 2.81 -15.48 19.72
#